data_ee5cc06fcfd7b689d1faa7a948453d20
#
_entry.id   ee5cc06fcfd7b689d1faa7a948453d20
#
_cell.length_a   1.000
_cell.length_b   1.000
_cell.length_c   1.000
_cell.angle_alpha   90.00
_cell.angle_beta   90.00
_cell.angle_gamma   90.00
#
_symmetry.space_group_name_H-M   'P 1'
#
loop_
_entity.id
_entity.type
_entity.pdbx_description
1 polymer ?
#
loop_
_entity_poly.entity_id
_entity_poly.type
_entity_poly.pdbx_seq_one_letter_code
_entity_poly.pdbx_strand_id
1 'polypeptide(L)'
;MRRFAAISGRTAGARRLWMGRTHVAPGGNSGDHHHGESETAIYVVSGHPVFVFLDVEGDEPVETRVETGPGDYIFVPPYVPHREENPDPDTEAVVVIARTTQEAIVVNLDHLSWSGVHIGR
;
A
#
# COMPACT_ATOMS: atom_id res chain seq x y z
N MET A 1 -8.78 -6.08 4.88
CA MET A 1 -9.11 -4.92 4.05
C MET A 1 -10.16 -5.29 3.01
N ARG A 2 -11.08 -4.40 2.76
CA ARG A 2 -12.11 -4.62 1.73
C ARG A 2 -11.83 -3.70 0.55
N ARG A 3 -11.81 -4.26 -0.67
CA ARG A 3 -11.50 -3.53 -1.90
C ARG A 3 -12.69 -3.52 -2.83
N PHE A 4 -12.93 -2.37 -3.44
CA PHE A 4 -14.03 -2.15 -4.39
C PHE A 4 -13.48 -1.51 -5.65
N ALA A 5 -13.41 -2.28 -6.73
CA ALA A 5 -12.94 -1.78 -8.01
C ALA A 5 -13.94 -0.78 -8.60
N ALA A 6 -13.42 0.39 -9.00
CA ALA A 6 -14.20 1.37 -9.74
C ALA A 6 -13.80 1.37 -11.21
N ILE A 7 -12.50 1.41 -11.48
CA ILE A 7 -11.94 1.37 -12.82
C ILE A 7 -11.01 0.16 -12.92
N SER A 8 -11.34 -0.74 -13.82
CA SER A 8 -10.54 -1.96 -14.04
C SER A 8 -10.80 -2.49 -15.44
N GLY A 9 -10.16 -3.58 -15.81
CA GLY A 9 -10.43 -4.25 -17.06
C GLY A 9 -11.88 -4.71 -17.16
N ARG A 10 -12.44 -5.20 -16.07
CA ARG A 10 -13.82 -5.72 -16.03
C ARG A 10 -14.87 -4.62 -16.00
N THR A 11 -14.60 -3.49 -15.34
CA THR A 11 -15.60 -2.43 -15.17
C THR A 11 -15.58 -1.41 -16.27
N ALA A 12 -14.42 -1.13 -16.85
CA ALA A 12 -14.24 -0.03 -17.80
C ALA A 12 -13.41 -0.39 -19.04
N GLY A 13 -12.92 -1.62 -19.13
CA GLY A 13 -12.06 -2.03 -20.24
C GLY A 13 -10.65 -1.44 -20.14
N ALA A 14 -10.21 -1.02 -18.99
CA ALA A 14 -8.86 -0.51 -18.79
C ALA A 14 -7.83 -1.64 -19.04
N ARG A 15 -6.71 -1.28 -19.68
CA ARG A 15 -5.66 -2.28 -19.99
C ARG A 15 -4.69 -2.47 -18.85
N ARG A 16 -4.27 -1.39 -18.22
CA ARG A 16 -3.24 -1.40 -17.17
C ARG A 16 -3.75 -0.80 -15.88
N LEU A 17 -4.47 0.30 -15.99
CA LEU A 17 -4.90 1.05 -14.81
C LEU A 17 -6.00 0.32 -14.06
N TRP A 18 -5.79 0.17 -12.79
CA TRP A 18 -6.80 -0.25 -11.82
C TRP A 18 -6.97 0.86 -10.79
N MET A 19 -8.19 1.24 -10.50
CA MET A 19 -8.47 2.25 -9.48
C MET A 19 -9.70 1.84 -8.69
N GLY A 20 -9.61 1.95 -7.39
CA GLY A 20 -10.71 1.55 -6.53
C GLY A 20 -10.55 2.07 -5.12
N ARG A 21 -11.51 1.71 -4.30
CA ARG A 21 -11.58 2.11 -2.90
C ARG A 21 -11.21 0.93 -2.02
N THR A 22 -10.41 1.20 -0.99
CA THR A 22 -10.04 0.21 0.01
C THR A 22 -10.44 0.70 1.39
N HIS A 23 -11.06 -0.18 2.15
CA HIS A 23 -11.45 0.06 3.53
C HIS A 23 -10.53 -0.73 4.46
N VAL A 24 -9.88 -0.03 5.37
CA VAL A 24 -8.97 -0.62 6.35
C VAL A 24 -9.67 -0.60 7.70
N ALA A 25 -9.97 -1.78 8.22
CA ALA A 25 -10.69 -1.90 9.49
C ALA A 25 -9.93 -1.27 10.66
N PRO A 26 -10.63 -0.85 11.72
CA PRO A 26 -9.96 -0.37 12.93
C PRO A 26 -8.95 -1.41 13.45
N GLY A 27 -7.76 -0.94 13.80
CA GLY A 27 -6.67 -1.81 14.25
C GLY A 27 -6.08 -2.71 13.17
N GLY A 28 -6.48 -2.53 11.91
CA GLY A 28 -6.02 -3.36 10.80
C GLY A 28 -4.55 -3.13 10.46
N ASN A 29 -3.92 -4.17 9.91
CA ASN A 29 -2.54 -4.13 9.46
C ASN A 29 -2.41 -5.05 8.25
N SER A 30 -1.86 -4.54 7.15
CA SER A 30 -1.73 -5.32 5.92
C SER A 30 -0.62 -6.38 5.97
N GLY A 31 0.28 -6.29 6.94
CA GLY A 31 1.52 -7.04 6.94
C GLY A 31 2.54 -6.45 5.96
N ASP A 32 3.78 -6.90 6.09
CA ASP A 32 4.88 -6.42 5.26
C ASP A 32 4.84 -7.09 3.88
N HIS A 33 4.91 -6.29 2.83
CA HIS A 33 4.83 -6.79 1.45
C HIS A 33 5.37 -5.76 0.46
N HIS A 34 5.52 -6.18 -0.79
CA HIS A 34 5.68 -5.26 -1.91
C HIS A 34 4.77 -5.68 -3.07
N HIS A 35 4.65 -4.83 -4.06
CA HIS A 35 3.76 -5.03 -5.21
C HIS A 35 4.48 -5.34 -6.51
N GLY A 36 5.69 -5.91 -6.43
CA GLY A 36 6.46 -6.22 -7.63
C GLY A 36 6.68 -4.99 -8.49
N GLU A 37 6.44 -5.10 -9.79
CA GLU A 37 6.63 -4.03 -10.75
C GLU A 37 5.54 -2.95 -10.72
N SER A 38 4.44 -3.17 -9.98
CA SER A 38 3.33 -2.23 -9.94
C SER A 38 3.69 -0.96 -9.19
N GLU A 39 3.34 0.18 -9.78
CA GLU A 39 3.33 1.45 -9.06
C GLU A 39 1.95 1.65 -8.43
N THR A 40 1.92 2.25 -7.26
CA THR A 40 0.66 2.49 -6.55
C THR A 40 0.61 3.94 -6.07
N ALA A 41 -0.50 4.61 -6.40
CA ALA A 41 -0.82 5.92 -5.86
C ALA A 41 -2.02 5.77 -4.93
N ILE A 42 -1.99 6.46 -3.80
CA ILE A 42 -3.01 6.35 -2.76
C ILE A 42 -3.46 7.75 -2.36
N TYR A 43 -4.78 7.92 -2.24
CA TYR A 43 -5.38 9.14 -1.72
C TYR A 43 -6.20 8.79 -0.48
N VAL A 44 -5.97 9.50 0.62
CA VAL A 44 -6.69 9.28 1.87
C VAL A 44 -8.00 10.04 1.86
N VAL A 45 -9.11 9.30 1.91
CA VAL A 45 -10.46 9.86 1.94
C VAL A 45 -10.86 10.19 3.38
N SER A 46 -10.66 9.23 4.29
CA SER A 46 -11.04 9.41 5.69
C SER A 46 -10.18 8.54 6.59
N GLY A 47 -10.12 8.91 7.87
CA GLY A 47 -9.28 8.25 8.84
C GLY A 47 -7.83 8.73 8.79
N HIS A 48 -6.97 8.05 9.53
CA HIS A 48 -5.55 8.40 9.65
C HIS A 48 -4.68 7.14 9.50
N PRO A 49 -4.68 6.52 8.31
CA PRO A 49 -3.83 5.35 8.09
C PRO A 49 -2.36 5.74 8.15
N VAL A 50 -1.55 4.79 8.54
CA VAL A 50 -0.09 4.96 8.63
C VAL A 50 0.56 4.02 7.62
N PHE A 51 1.51 4.55 6.87
CA PHE A 51 2.28 3.78 5.90
C PHE A 51 3.71 3.66 6.40
N VAL A 52 4.22 2.44 6.46
CA VAL A 52 5.57 2.19 6.92
C VAL A 52 6.37 1.63 5.75
N PHE A 53 7.42 2.33 5.37
CA PHE A 53 8.27 1.99 4.23
C PHE A 53 9.64 1.55 4.69
N LEU A 54 10.23 0.61 3.97
CA LEU A 54 11.61 0.22 4.16
C LEU A 54 12.49 0.89 3.10
N ASP A 55 13.44 1.70 3.55
CA ASP A 55 14.48 2.28 2.72
C ASP A 55 15.77 1.47 2.87
N VAL A 56 16.28 0.96 1.76
CA VAL A 56 17.48 0.12 1.74
C VAL A 56 18.64 0.74 0.94
N GLU A 57 18.57 2.04 0.64
CA GLU A 57 19.62 2.72 -0.14
C GLU A 57 20.91 2.94 0.64
N GLY A 58 20.84 2.91 1.96
CA GLY A 58 22.02 3.04 2.82
C GLY A 58 22.64 1.69 3.19
N ASP A 59 23.63 1.72 4.07
CA ASP A 59 24.32 0.53 4.54
C ASP A 59 23.41 -0.37 5.38
N GLU A 60 22.41 0.22 6.03
CA GLU A 60 21.42 -0.50 6.83
C GLU A 60 20.01 -0.10 6.41
N PRO A 61 19.06 -1.05 6.45
CA PRO A 61 17.66 -0.74 6.18
C PRO A 61 17.12 0.27 7.20
N VAL A 62 16.40 1.26 6.71
CA VAL A 62 15.76 2.28 7.56
C VAL A 62 14.25 2.22 7.36
N GLU A 63 13.55 2.05 8.45
CA GLU A 63 12.09 2.05 8.45
C GLU A 63 11.58 3.48 8.61
N THR A 64 10.76 3.93 7.67
CA THR A 64 10.16 5.26 7.69
C THR A 64 8.66 5.13 7.90
N ARG A 65 8.17 5.76 8.94
CA ARG A 65 6.76 5.79 9.30
C ARG A 65 6.14 7.09 8.82
N VAL A 66 5.11 6.99 7.96
CA VAL A 66 4.41 8.14 7.41
C VAL A 66 3.00 8.18 7.97
N GLU A 67 2.72 9.15 8.82
CA GLU A 67 1.38 9.39 9.35
C GLU A 67 0.60 10.24 8.36
N THR A 68 -0.65 9.87 8.11
CA THR A 68 -1.48 10.55 7.11
C THR A 68 -2.85 10.94 7.66
N GLY A 69 -3.55 11.76 6.91
CA GLY A 69 -4.93 12.15 7.16
C GLY A 69 -5.65 12.46 5.87
N PRO A 70 -6.94 12.79 5.95
CA PRO A 70 -7.75 13.08 4.77
C PRO A 70 -7.11 14.15 3.88
N GLY A 71 -7.06 13.87 2.58
CA GLY A 71 -6.46 14.76 1.59
C GLY A 71 -5.00 14.48 1.27
N ASP A 72 -4.33 13.58 1.99
CA ASP A 72 -2.94 13.23 1.72
C ASP A 72 -2.83 12.25 0.57
N TYR A 73 -1.74 12.36 -0.17
CA TYR A 73 -1.37 11.48 -1.28
C TYR A 73 -0.10 10.72 -0.92
N ILE A 74 -0.09 9.43 -1.22
CA ILE A 74 1.04 8.55 -0.98
C ILE A 74 1.42 7.85 -2.28
N PHE A 75 2.71 7.77 -2.56
CA PHE A 75 3.22 6.99 -3.68
C PHE A 75 4.04 5.81 -3.18
N VAL A 76 3.71 4.62 -3.70
CA VAL A 76 4.45 3.41 -3.41
C VAL A 76 5.20 2.98 -4.67
N PRO A 77 6.54 3.14 -4.69
CA PRO A 77 7.34 2.73 -5.84
C PRO A 77 7.32 1.22 -6.05
N PRO A 78 7.68 0.74 -7.26
CA PRO A 78 7.86 -0.69 -7.49
C PRO A 78 8.86 -1.31 -6.51
N TYR A 79 8.58 -2.54 -6.09
CA TYR A 79 9.43 -3.39 -5.25
C TYR A 79 9.74 -2.87 -3.85
N VAL A 80 9.17 -1.75 -3.44
CA VAL A 80 9.46 -1.20 -2.11
C VAL A 80 8.64 -1.91 -1.04
N PRO A 81 9.30 -2.57 -0.07
CA PRO A 81 8.61 -3.17 1.04
C PRO A 81 7.91 -2.12 1.89
N HIS A 82 6.68 -2.40 2.26
CA HIS A 82 5.88 -1.51 3.07
C HIS A 82 4.76 -2.27 3.77
N ARG A 83 4.10 -1.59 4.67
CA ARG A 83 2.84 -2.03 5.25
C ARG A 83 1.93 -0.84 5.50
N GLU A 84 0.66 -1.11 5.55
CA GLU A 84 -0.39 -0.14 5.84
C GLU A 84 -1.05 -0.52 7.16
N GLU A 85 -1.14 0.43 8.07
CA GLU A 85 -1.72 0.24 9.38
C GLU A 85 -2.86 1.23 9.60
N ASN A 86 -3.89 0.78 10.29
CA ASN A 86 -4.87 1.70 10.84
C ASN A 86 -4.80 1.61 12.37
N PRO A 87 -4.05 2.51 13.01
CA PRO A 87 -3.88 2.45 14.47
C PRO A 87 -5.10 2.86 15.27
N ASP A 88 -6.10 3.49 14.62
CA ASP A 88 -7.31 3.87 15.30
C ASP A 88 -8.10 2.61 15.71
N PRO A 89 -8.43 2.44 17.00
CA PRO A 89 -9.14 1.24 17.46
C PRO A 89 -10.63 1.27 17.12
N ASP A 90 -11.19 2.41 16.76
CA ASP A 90 -12.63 2.60 16.64
C ASP A 90 -13.09 2.99 15.22
N THR A 91 -12.21 3.59 14.42
CA THR A 91 -12.60 4.20 13.15
C THR A 91 -11.91 3.52 11.97
N GLU A 92 -12.69 3.16 10.96
CA GLU A 92 -12.20 2.67 9.70
C GLU A 92 -11.48 3.76 8.93
N ALA A 93 -10.41 3.41 8.23
CA ALA A 93 -9.76 4.28 7.26
C ALA A 93 -10.21 3.92 5.85
N VAL A 94 -10.42 4.93 5.01
CA VAL A 94 -10.82 4.74 3.61
C VAL A 94 -9.80 5.43 2.72
N VAL A 95 -9.27 4.68 1.77
CA VAL A 95 -8.32 5.20 0.78
C VAL A 95 -8.78 4.84 -0.62
N VAL A 96 -8.40 5.69 -1.59
CA VAL A 96 -8.53 5.38 -3.01
C VAL A 96 -7.15 4.97 -3.50
N ILE A 97 -7.10 3.84 -4.21
CA ILE A 97 -5.85 3.28 -4.73
C ILE A 97 -5.92 3.27 -6.25
N ALA A 98 -4.87 3.74 -6.89
CA ALA A 98 -4.64 3.58 -8.32
C ALA A 98 -3.33 2.82 -8.50
N ARG A 99 -3.34 1.79 -9.34
CA ARG A 99 -2.14 1.00 -9.63
C ARG A 99 -2.01 0.72 -11.12
N THR A 100 -0.78 0.41 -11.53
CA THR A 100 -0.46 0.24 -12.95
C THR A 100 -0.63 -1.18 -13.46
N THR A 101 -1.12 -2.10 -12.64
CA THR A 101 -1.42 -3.48 -13.03
C THR A 101 -2.84 -3.85 -12.67
N GLN A 102 -3.50 -4.65 -13.52
CA GLN A 102 -4.84 -5.17 -13.23
C GLN A 102 -4.80 -6.16 -12.08
N GLU A 103 -3.78 -7.00 -12.06
CA GLU A 103 -3.60 -7.96 -10.99
C GLU A 103 -3.05 -7.28 -9.74
N ALA A 104 -3.57 -7.68 -8.61
CA ALA A 104 -3.03 -7.26 -7.32
C ALA A 104 -1.78 -8.10 -7.03
N ILE A 105 -0.63 -7.59 -7.42
CA ILE A 105 0.64 -8.26 -7.13
C ILE A 105 0.98 -8.01 -5.66
N VAL A 106 1.05 -9.08 -4.88
CA VAL A 106 1.43 -9.01 -3.46
C VAL A 106 2.48 -10.07 -3.18
N VAL A 107 3.67 -9.62 -2.84
CA VAL A 107 4.77 -10.49 -2.41
C VAL A 107 4.92 -10.30 -0.90
N ASN A 108 4.46 -11.26 -0.14
CA ASN A 108 4.46 -11.21 1.32
C ASN A 108 5.87 -11.42 1.88
N LEU A 109 6.18 -10.68 2.92
CA LEU A 109 7.47 -10.69 3.60
C LEU A 109 7.30 -11.12 5.06
N ASP A 110 6.44 -12.09 5.31
CA ASP A 110 5.90 -12.44 6.64
C ASP A 110 6.96 -12.90 7.64
N HIS A 111 8.05 -13.46 7.15
CA HIS A 111 9.08 -14.05 8.00
C HIS A 111 10.34 -13.21 8.06
N LEU A 112 10.28 -12.02 7.52
CA LEU A 112 11.46 -11.19 7.39
C LEU A 112 11.48 -10.13 8.47
N SER A 113 12.61 -10.05 9.18
CA SER A 113 13.02 -8.75 9.65
C SER A 113 13.39 -7.95 8.41
N TRP A 114 13.22 -6.66 8.45
CA TRP A 114 13.58 -5.80 7.34
C TRP A 114 15.04 -5.94 6.91
N SER A 115 15.94 -6.25 7.85
CA SER A 115 17.34 -6.50 7.52
C SER A 115 17.44 -7.76 6.67
N GLY A 116 18.06 -7.68 5.52
CA GLY A 116 18.22 -8.80 4.59
C GLY A 116 17.14 -8.91 3.54
N VAL A 117 16.20 -7.98 3.48
CA VAL A 117 15.25 -7.93 2.39
C VAL A 117 15.96 -7.56 1.10
N HIS A 118 15.76 -8.37 0.07
CA HIS A 118 16.21 -8.06 -1.28
C HIS A 118 15.11 -7.34 -2.02
N ILE A 119 15.43 -6.15 -2.51
CA ILE A 119 14.56 -5.43 -3.42
C ILE A 119 15.10 -5.64 -4.83
N GLY A 120 14.34 -6.35 -5.65
CA GLY A 120 14.70 -6.55 -7.05
C GLY A 120 14.47 -5.28 -7.85
N ARG A 121 15.50 -4.61 -8.19
CA ARG A 121 15.45 -3.41 -9.03
C ARG A 121 16.17 -3.63 -10.33
#